data_daa58aaf0e3c049cf9796bf673724b63
#
_entry.id   daa58aaf0e3c049cf9796bf673724b63
#
_cell.length_a   1.000
_cell.length_b   1.000
_cell.length_c   1.000
_cell.angle_alpha   90.00
_cell.angle_beta   90.00
_cell.angle_gamma   90.00
#
_symmetry.space_group_name_H-M   'P 1'
#
loop_
_entity.id
_entity.type
_entity.pdbx_description
1 polymer ?
#
loop_
_entity_poly.entity_id
_entity_poly.type
_entity_poly.pdbx_seq_one_letter_code
_entity_poly.pdbx_strand_id
1 'polypeptide(L)'
;MNRLALSCLLVTALAAACTTTYDYDPAQVGEPEASARAPRGKTSSQFLRDVYADLLGRAPASYDVALQVNGATQLALPIDEQTELIGVLDGLGDGLPMRNVLVNGLLHSAEVTVPDKASVGDPRAYIRQQFTRLLGREPNAYELAGFADAWTRDPAVGPRTILRAIVGSRAYQSQ
;
A
#
# COMPACT_ATOMS: atom_id res chain seq x y z
N MET A 1 -35.97 -17.70 -55.42
CA MET A 1 -34.61 -18.05 -55.84
C MET A 1 -33.67 -16.98 -55.23
N ASN A 2 -32.67 -17.42 -54.54
CA ASN A 2 -31.48 -16.69 -54.05
C ASN A 2 -31.63 -15.60 -52.97
N ARG A 3 -31.87 -16.03 -51.72
CA ARG A 3 -31.56 -15.24 -50.52
C ARG A 3 -30.54 -15.88 -49.58
N LEU A 4 -29.78 -16.88 -50.07
CA LEU A 4 -28.83 -17.65 -49.25
C LEU A 4 -27.35 -17.40 -49.54
N ALA A 5 -27.01 -16.47 -50.43
CA ALA A 5 -25.62 -16.19 -50.82
C ALA A 5 -24.97 -14.95 -50.17
N LEU A 6 -25.72 -14.16 -49.32
CA LEU A 6 -25.19 -12.92 -48.76
C LEU A 6 -24.76 -13.03 -47.31
N SER A 7 -24.97 -14.15 -46.64
CA SER A 7 -24.63 -14.32 -45.20
C SER A 7 -23.25 -14.94 -44.95
N CYS A 8 -22.55 -15.40 -45.97
CA CYS A 8 -21.24 -16.07 -45.76
C CYS A 8 -20.00 -15.14 -45.91
N LEU A 9 -20.20 -13.92 -46.39
CA LEU A 9 -19.08 -12.97 -46.65
C LEU A 9 -18.78 -12.00 -45.52
N LEU A 10 -19.61 -11.99 -44.46
CA LEU A 10 -19.41 -11.04 -43.31
C LEU A 10 -18.70 -11.65 -42.10
N VAL A 11 -18.43 -12.97 -42.10
CA VAL A 11 -17.80 -13.67 -40.97
C VAL A 11 -16.28 -13.80 -41.10
N THR A 12 -15.74 -13.61 -42.31
CA THR A 12 -14.29 -13.76 -42.55
C THR A 12 -13.44 -12.50 -42.35
N ALA A 13 -14.05 -11.33 -42.06
CA ALA A 13 -13.32 -10.08 -41.90
C ALA A 13 -12.96 -9.71 -40.42
N LEU A 14 -13.41 -10.49 -39.42
CA LEU A 14 -13.16 -10.20 -38.02
C LEU A 14 -12.02 -11.01 -37.37
N ALA A 15 -11.35 -11.87 -38.10
CA ALA A 15 -10.29 -12.73 -37.55
C ALA A 15 -8.85 -12.21 -37.75
N ALA A 16 -8.67 -11.02 -38.35
CA ALA A 16 -7.34 -10.52 -38.69
C ALA A 16 -6.83 -9.36 -37.81
N ALA A 17 -7.47 -9.08 -36.65
CA ALA A 17 -7.16 -7.88 -35.88
C ALA A 17 -6.59 -8.12 -34.47
N CYS A 18 -6.07 -9.32 -34.15
CA CYS A 18 -5.47 -9.56 -32.85
C CYS A 18 -4.25 -10.48 -32.91
N THR A 19 -3.27 -10.15 -33.73
CA THR A 19 -1.90 -10.68 -33.57
C THR A 19 -0.94 -9.50 -33.52
N THR A 20 -0.96 -8.75 -32.43
CA THR A 20 0.23 -8.00 -32.03
C THR A 20 1.20 -9.03 -31.46
N THR A 21 2.06 -9.57 -32.30
CA THR A 21 3.29 -10.21 -31.86
C THR A 21 4.11 -9.13 -31.18
N TYR A 22 4.17 -9.15 -29.85
CA TYR A 22 5.20 -8.42 -29.12
C TYR A 22 6.53 -9.10 -29.46
N ASP A 23 7.27 -8.49 -30.38
CA ASP A 23 8.66 -8.86 -30.63
C ASP A 23 9.44 -8.36 -29.41
N TYR A 24 9.67 -9.26 -28.44
CA TYR A 24 10.53 -8.99 -27.30
C TYR A 24 11.97 -9.01 -27.80
N ASP A 25 12.55 -7.83 -28.03
CA ASP A 25 13.96 -7.69 -28.32
C ASP A 25 14.75 -7.62 -26.98
N PRO A 26 15.43 -8.70 -26.57
CA PRO A 26 16.19 -8.72 -25.33
C PRO A 26 17.38 -7.74 -25.34
N ALA A 27 17.76 -7.21 -26.51
CA ALA A 27 18.82 -6.22 -26.61
C ALA A 27 18.37 -4.80 -26.27
N GLN A 28 17.04 -4.56 -26.13
CA GLN A 28 16.51 -3.27 -25.69
C GLN A 28 16.29 -3.16 -24.17
N VAL A 29 16.57 -4.21 -23.41
CA VAL A 29 16.77 -4.07 -21.98
C VAL A 29 18.15 -3.45 -21.82
N GLY A 30 18.23 -2.14 -22.04
CA GLY A 30 19.41 -1.37 -21.67
C GLY A 30 19.75 -1.72 -20.22
N GLU A 31 21.04 -2.02 -19.96
CA GLU A 31 21.51 -2.09 -18.58
C GLU A 31 20.90 -0.89 -17.85
N PRO A 32 20.33 -1.09 -16.64
CA PRO A 32 19.80 0.03 -15.90
C PRO A 32 20.96 1.01 -15.76
N GLU A 33 20.92 2.08 -16.56
CA GLU A 33 21.80 3.21 -16.33
C GLU A 33 21.73 3.45 -14.83
N ALA A 34 22.90 3.54 -14.18
CA ALA A 34 23.00 3.83 -12.77
C ALA A 34 22.31 5.18 -12.56
N SER A 35 21.00 5.12 -12.52
CA SER A 35 20.09 6.23 -12.44
C SER A 35 20.55 7.07 -11.29
N ALA A 36 20.77 8.34 -11.54
CA ALA A 36 21.00 9.35 -10.53
C ALA A 36 20.15 8.99 -9.32
N ARG A 37 20.79 8.68 -8.20
CA ARG A 37 20.22 8.18 -6.95
C ARG A 37 18.88 8.86 -6.69
N ALA A 38 17.78 8.18 -7.04
CA ALA A 38 16.49 8.57 -6.55
C ALA A 38 16.62 8.74 -5.03
N PRO A 39 16.02 9.77 -4.43
CA PRO A 39 16.06 9.94 -2.99
C PRO A 39 15.74 8.59 -2.37
N ARG A 40 16.69 8.06 -1.60
CA ARG A 40 16.58 6.72 -1.03
C ARG A 40 15.43 6.78 -0.04
N GLY A 41 14.28 6.24 -0.44
CA GLY A 41 13.17 6.04 0.47
C GLY A 41 13.62 5.17 1.65
N LYS A 42 12.82 5.12 2.70
CA LYS A 42 13.05 4.24 3.85
C LYS A 42 13.29 2.81 3.37
N THR A 43 14.28 2.14 3.94
CA THR A 43 14.41 0.68 3.78
C THR A 43 13.19 -0.03 4.36
N SER A 44 12.95 -1.29 3.99
CA SER A 44 11.86 -2.10 4.56
C SER A 44 11.90 -2.10 6.09
N SER A 45 13.09 -2.24 6.68
CA SER A 45 13.28 -2.21 8.12
C SER A 45 12.96 -0.85 8.75
N GLN A 46 13.40 0.25 8.14
CA GLN A 46 13.08 1.60 8.62
C GLN A 46 11.59 1.87 8.51
N PHE A 47 10.99 1.53 7.36
CA PHE A 47 9.56 1.70 7.15
C PHE A 47 8.73 0.94 8.18
N LEU A 48 9.05 -0.34 8.43
CA LEU A 48 8.32 -1.15 9.42
C LEU A 48 8.43 -0.57 10.82
N ARG A 49 9.62 -0.21 11.26
CA ARG A 49 9.83 0.38 12.58
C ARG A 49 9.02 1.67 12.75
N ASP A 50 9.05 2.54 11.74
CA ASP A 50 8.37 3.83 11.82
C ASP A 50 6.85 3.65 11.77
N VAL A 51 6.33 2.80 10.87
CA VAL A 51 4.88 2.58 10.76
C VAL A 51 4.29 1.91 12.00
N TYR A 52 5.04 0.99 12.63
CA TYR A 52 4.62 0.38 13.90
C TYR A 52 4.62 1.42 15.03
N ALA A 53 5.67 2.22 15.15
CA ALA A 53 5.73 3.28 16.14
C ALA A 53 4.59 4.30 15.94
N ASP A 54 4.34 4.71 14.71
CA ASP A 54 3.34 5.72 14.39
C ASP A 54 1.89 5.24 14.51
N LEU A 55 1.60 4.00 14.13
CA LEU A 55 0.24 3.47 14.14
C LEU A 55 -0.11 2.68 15.39
N LEU A 56 0.84 1.91 15.93
CA LEU A 56 0.64 1.01 17.07
C LEU A 56 1.25 1.54 18.36
N GLY A 57 2.14 2.54 18.28
CA GLY A 57 2.86 3.05 19.44
C GLY A 57 3.88 2.08 20.04
N ARG A 58 4.28 1.05 19.30
CA ARG A 58 5.24 0.02 19.71
C ARG A 58 6.19 -0.35 18.57
N ALA A 59 7.29 -1.00 18.90
CA ALA A 59 8.11 -1.69 17.90
C ALA A 59 7.42 -3.01 17.45
N PRO A 60 7.81 -3.57 16.28
CA PRO A 60 7.48 -4.94 15.94
C PRO A 60 7.89 -5.90 17.05
N ALA A 61 7.04 -6.87 17.37
CA ALA A 61 7.26 -7.79 18.48
C ALA A 61 7.96 -9.06 18.03
N SER A 62 8.62 -9.71 18.99
CA SER A 62 9.04 -11.11 18.86
C SER A 62 8.16 -11.97 19.75
N TYR A 63 7.70 -13.11 19.26
CA TYR A 63 6.88 -14.04 20.02
C TYR A 63 7.17 -15.49 19.63
N ASP A 64 6.94 -16.41 20.58
CA ASP A 64 7.14 -17.81 20.32
C ASP A 64 5.84 -18.48 19.85
N VAL A 65 5.91 -19.16 18.72
CA VAL A 65 4.81 -20.00 18.23
C VAL A 65 5.03 -21.43 18.70
N ALA A 66 4.14 -21.91 19.57
CA ALA A 66 4.14 -23.29 20.01
C ALA A 66 3.58 -24.21 18.91
N LEU A 67 4.44 -25.03 18.32
CA LEU A 67 4.01 -26.09 17.42
C LEU A 67 3.49 -27.27 18.21
N GLN A 68 2.24 -27.63 17.97
CA GLN A 68 1.64 -28.82 18.55
C GLN A 68 1.70 -29.97 17.56
N VAL A 69 2.40 -31.05 17.92
CA VAL A 69 2.43 -32.28 17.14
C VAL A 69 1.80 -33.37 17.97
N ASN A 70 0.75 -34.02 17.46
CA ASN A 70 -0.01 -35.05 18.15
C ASN A 70 -0.55 -34.62 19.53
N GLY A 71 -0.95 -33.36 19.67
CA GLY A 71 -1.50 -32.81 20.90
C GLY A 71 -0.47 -32.46 22.00
N ALA A 72 0.82 -32.61 21.72
CA ALA A 72 1.89 -32.19 22.61
C ALA A 72 2.64 -30.99 22.02
N THR A 73 2.95 -30.00 22.84
CA THR A 73 3.82 -28.88 22.41
C THR A 73 5.25 -29.41 22.30
N GLN A 74 5.75 -29.47 21.06
CA GLN A 74 7.07 -30.07 20.81
C GLN A 74 8.15 -29.04 20.49
N LEU A 75 7.79 -27.84 20.03
CA LEU A 75 8.75 -26.82 19.64
C LEU A 75 8.14 -25.43 19.79
N ALA A 76 8.87 -24.54 20.43
CA ALA A 76 8.60 -23.10 20.35
C ALA A 76 9.51 -22.52 19.26
N LEU A 77 8.91 -22.00 18.19
CA LEU A 77 9.65 -21.26 17.16
C LEU A 77 9.57 -19.79 17.48
N PRO A 78 10.70 -19.12 17.71
CA PRO A 78 10.69 -17.67 17.85
C PRO A 78 10.34 -17.05 16.47
N ILE A 79 9.30 -16.26 16.45
CA ILE A 79 8.94 -15.45 15.30
C ILE A 79 9.25 -14.01 15.64
N ASP A 80 10.07 -13.39 14.81
CA ASP A 80 10.32 -11.96 14.83
C ASP A 80 9.45 -11.30 13.76
N GLU A 81 8.43 -10.58 14.21
CA GLU A 81 7.46 -9.89 13.37
C GLU A 81 8.15 -8.98 12.33
N GLN A 82 9.25 -8.32 12.73
CA GLN A 82 10.02 -7.48 11.83
C GLN A 82 10.70 -8.30 10.72
N THR A 83 11.36 -9.39 11.09
CA THR A 83 12.07 -10.26 10.12
C THR A 83 11.10 -10.89 9.13
N GLU A 84 9.96 -11.39 9.59
CA GLU A 84 8.94 -11.97 8.73
C GLU A 84 8.38 -10.96 7.74
N LEU A 85 8.02 -9.75 8.21
CA LEU A 85 7.48 -8.71 7.35
C LEU A 85 8.52 -8.13 6.38
N ILE A 86 9.80 -8.03 6.78
CA ILE A 86 10.89 -7.68 5.85
C ILE A 86 10.98 -8.74 4.76
N GLY A 87 10.96 -10.02 5.13
CA GLY A 87 11.00 -11.13 4.16
C GLY A 87 9.85 -11.05 3.15
N VAL A 88 8.64 -10.70 3.61
CA VAL A 88 7.48 -10.50 2.72
C VAL A 88 7.67 -9.29 1.82
N LEU A 89 8.08 -8.14 2.36
CA LEU A 89 8.29 -6.92 1.58
C LEU A 89 9.37 -7.11 0.53
N ASP A 90 10.53 -7.61 0.92
CA ASP A 90 11.67 -7.80 0.02
C ASP A 90 11.41 -8.91 -1.01
N GLY A 91 10.72 -9.98 -0.61
CA GLY A 91 10.37 -11.09 -1.49
C GLY A 91 9.31 -10.75 -2.56
N LEU A 92 8.43 -9.78 -2.27
CA LEU A 92 7.41 -9.31 -3.20
C LEU A 92 7.78 -8.02 -3.94
N GLY A 93 9.02 -7.56 -3.77
CA GLY A 93 9.50 -6.29 -4.33
C GLY A 93 8.94 -5.12 -3.53
N ASP A 94 9.68 -4.70 -2.50
CA ASP A 94 9.34 -3.62 -1.56
C ASP A 94 8.95 -2.31 -2.26
N GLY A 95 7.73 -2.26 -2.74
CA GLY A 95 7.17 -1.12 -3.45
C GLY A 95 6.00 -0.49 -2.70
N LEU A 96 5.65 0.74 -3.10
CA LEU A 96 4.51 1.47 -2.55
C LEU A 96 3.21 0.63 -2.44
N PRO A 97 2.84 -0.19 -3.45
CA PRO A 97 1.62 -1.00 -3.35
C PRO A 97 1.65 -1.98 -2.19
N MET A 98 2.78 -2.69 -1.97
CA MET A 98 2.88 -3.68 -0.90
C MET A 98 2.93 -3.02 0.48
N ARG A 99 3.65 -1.92 0.62
CA ARG A 99 3.63 -1.11 1.85
C ARG A 99 2.23 -0.61 2.17
N ASN A 100 1.45 -0.20 1.17
CA ASN A 100 0.05 0.19 1.35
C ASN A 100 -0.86 -0.95 1.80
N VAL A 101 -0.62 -2.18 1.35
CA VAL A 101 -1.32 -3.38 1.85
C VAL A 101 -1.03 -3.58 3.32
N LEU A 102 0.23 -3.50 3.73
CA LEU A 102 0.63 -3.61 5.12
C LEU A 102 0.01 -2.51 6.00
N VAL A 103 0.10 -1.25 5.58
CA VAL A 103 -0.52 -0.11 6.28
C VAL A 103 -2.02 -0.33 6.46
N ASN A 104 -2.70 -0.80 5.41
CA ASN A 104 -4.12 -1.10 5.50
C ASN A 104 -4.42 -2.23 6.50
N GLY A 105 -3.61 -3.28 6.51
CA GLY A 105 -3.71 -4.36 7.50
C GLY A 105 -3.53 -3.86 8.93
N LEU A 106 -2.49 -3.08 9.18
CA LEU A 106 -2.23 -2.47 10.50
C LEU A 106 -3.37 -1.58 10.97
N LEU A 107 -3.86 -0.70 10.09
CA LEU A 107 -4.99 0.20 10.42
C LEU A 107 -6.30 -0.53 10.73
N HIS A 108 -6.45 -1.79 10.31
CA HIS A 108 -7.61 -2.62 10.62
C HIS A 108 -7.36 -3.63 11.74
N SER A 109 -6.14 -3.66 12.30
CA SER A 109 -5.86 -4.47 13.46
C SER A 109 -6.61 -3.95 14.70
N ALA A 110 -6.83 -4.82 15.68
CA ALA A 110 -7.45 -4.44 16.95
C ALA A 110 -6.56 -3.55 17.82
N GLU A 111 -5.28 -3.44 17.50
CA GLU A 111 -4.31 -2.66 18.25
C GLU A 111 -4.39 -1.16 17.92
N VAL A 112 -4.80 -0.80 16.71
CA VAL A 112 -4.84 0.60 16.28
C VAL A 112 -6.09 1.30 16.78
N THR A 113 -5.90 2.29 17.63
CA THR A 113 -6.99 3.15 18.09
C THR A 113 -7.11 4.39 17.21
N VAL A 114 -8.19 4.46 16.43
CA VAL A 114 -8.50 5.61 15.59
C VAL A 114 -9.86 6.16 16.02
N PRO A 115 -10.01 7.47 16.23
CA PRO A 115 -11.28 8.05 16.62
C PRO A 115 -12.35 7.84 15.53
N ASP A 116 -13.60 7.74 15.93
CA ASP A 116 -14.71 7.75 14.98
C ASP A 116 -14.85 9.12 14.32
N LYS A 117 -15.28 9.13 13.07
CA LYS A 117 -15.50 10.37 12.31
C LYS A 117 -16.39 11.36 13.05
N ALA A 118 -17.45 10.87 13.71
CA ALA A 118 -18.38 11.70 14.46
C ALA A 118 -17.79 12.30 15.74
N SER A 119 -16.72 11.72 16.29
CA SER A 119 -16.08 12.23 17.49
C SER A 119 -15.06 13.33 17.20
N VAL A 120 -14.70 13.55 15.92
CA VAL A 120 -13.78 14.62 15.52
C VAL A 120 -14.54 15.91 15.29
N GLY A 121 -14.39 16.87 16.22
CA GLY A 121 -15.10 18.14 16.16
C GLY A 121 -14.64 19.07 15.02
N ASP A 122 -13.33 19.15 14.77
CA ASP A 122 -12.74 19.93 13.67
C ASP A 122 -11.85 19.05 12.78
N PRO A 123 -12.34 18.68 11.58
CA PRO A 123 -11.56 17.89 10.62
C PRO A 123 -10.27 18.56 10.19
N ARG A 124 -10.25 19.88 10.02
CA ARG A 124 -9.04 20.61 9.59
C ARG A 124 -7.95 20.59 10.66
N ALA A 125 -8.33 20.75 11.92
CA ALA A 125 -7.39 20.63 13.03
C ALA A 125 -6.85 19.21 13.13
N TYR A 126 -7.71 18.20 13.00
CA TYR A 126 -7.30 16.79 12.96
C TYR A 126 -6.28 16.51 11.83
N ILE A 127 -6.56 16.96 10.61
CA ILE A 127 -5.67 16.78 9.46
C ILE A 127 -4.31 17.41 9.72
N ARG A 128 -4.25 18.65 10.20
CA ARG A 128 -2.99 19.33 10.56
C ARG A 128 -2.20 18.54 11.62
N GLN A 129 -2.88 18.11 12.66
CA GLN A 129 -2.26 17.30 13.71
C GLN A 129 -1.63 16.02 13.14
N GLN A 130 -2.33 15.31 12.26
CA GLN A 130 -1.77 14.10 11.67
C GLN A 130 -0.60 14.38 10.72
N PHE A 131 -0.65 15.43 9.93
CA PHE A 131 0.48 15.85 9.09
C PHE A 131 1.71 16.19 9.93
N THR A 132 1.54 16.99 10.98
CA THR A 132 2.64 17.34 11.88
C THR A 132 3.22 16.12 12.58
N ARG A 133 2.35 15.20 13.06
CA ARG A 133 2.76 13.99 13.75
C ARG A 133 3.50 13.00 12.83
N LEU A 134 3.00 12.78 11.61
CA LEU A 134 3.47 11.72 10.72
C LEU A 134 4.53 12.20 9.73
N LEU A 135 4.48 13.47 9.32
CA LEU A 135 5.37 14.03 8.30
C LEU A 135 6.29 15.12 8.86
N GLY A 136 6.16 15.48 10.15
CA GLY A 136 6.97 16.54 10.76
C GLY A 136 6.72 17.93 10.18
N ARG A 137 5.64 18.13 9.41
CA ARG A 137 5.32 19.39 8.75
C ARG A 137 3.82 19.67 8.73
N GLU A 138 3.46 20.91 8.55
CA GLU A 138 2.09 21.30 8.25
C GLU A 138 1.67 20.90 6.83
N PRO A 139 0.38 20.58 6.60
CA PRO A 139 -0.14 20.39 5.26
C PRO A 139 -0.12 21.73 4.50
N ASN A 140 0.20 21.69 3.22
CA ASN A 140 0.03 22.87 2.38
C ASN A 140 -1.47 23.16 2.11
N ALA A 141 -1.77 24.29 1.50
CA ALA A 141 -3.16 24.72 1.29
C ALA A 141 -3.97 23.71 0.44
N TYR A 142 -3.35 23.09 -0.55
CA TYR A 142 -4.00 22.09 -1.42
C TYR A 142 -4.26 20.78 -0.68
N GLU A 143 -3.28 20.30 0.08
CA GLU A 143 -3.42 19.09 0.90
C GLU A 143 -4.55 19.29 1.92
N LEU A 144 -4.53 20.39 2.66
CA LEU A 144 -5.55 20.68 3.66
C LEU A 144 -6.95 20.81 3.03
N ALA A 145 -7.06 21.54 1.92
CA ALA A 145 -8.33 21.71 1.23
C ALA A 145 -8.85 20.38 0.67
N GLY A 146 -7.97 19.59 0.01
CA GLY A 146 -8.33 18.31 -0.58
C GLY A 146 -8.82 17.30 0.44
N PHE A 147 -8.11 17.14 1.56
CA PHE A 147 -8.53 16.23 2.63
C PHE A 147 -9.80 16.69 3.33
N ALA A 148 -9.95 18.00 3.61
CA ALA A 148 -11.15 18.54 4.24
C ALA A 148 -12.39 18.43 3.34
N ASP A 149 -12.21 18.61 2.05
CA ASP A 149 -13.25 18.45 1.05
C ASP A 149 -13.69 16.99 0.91
N ALA A 150 -12.73 16.05 0.80
CA ALA A 150 -13.02 14.63 0.78
C ALA A 150 -13.75 14.18 2.06
N TRP A 151 -13.31 14.66 3.23
CA TRP A 151 -13.98 14.39 4.51
C TRP A 151 -15.44 14.83 4.51
N THR A 152 -15.73 16.00 3.93
CA THR A 152 -17.08 16.58 3.92
C THR A 152 -18.00 15.89 2.92
N ARG A 153 -17.46 15.57 1.72
CA ARG A 153 -18.27 15.00 0.63
C ARG A 153 -18.54 13.52 0.76
N ASP A 154 -17.60 12.76 1.32
CA ASP A 154 -17.69 11.31 1.37
C ASP A 154 -17.84 10.82 2.82
N PRO A 155 -19.00 10.20 3.15
CA PRO A 155 -19.21 9.60 4.47
C PRO A 155 -18.16 8.54 4.84
N ALA A 156 -17.58 7.84 3.87
CA ALA A 156 -16.57 6.80 4.08
C ALA A 156 -15.19 7.37 4.39
N VAL A 157 -14.94 8.64 4.05
CA VAL A 157 -13.69 9.32 4.38
C VAL A 157 -13.72 9.82 5.82
N GLY A 158 -12.88 9.26 6.64
CA GLY A 158 -12.75 9.59 8.07
C GLY A 158 -11.31 9.49 8.54
N PRO A 159 -11.09 9.51 9.88
CA PRO A 159 -9.75 9.50 10.47
C PRO A 159 -8.84 8.40 9.94
N ARG A 160 -9.34 7.17 9.82
CA ARG A 160 -8.59 6.02 9.31
C ARG A 160 -8.15 6.21 7.85
N THR A 161 -9.02 6.76 7.02
CA THR A 161 -8.72 7.05 5.61
C THR A 161 -7.64 8.11 5.48
N ILE A 162 -7.69 9.16 6.33
CA ILE A 162 -6.67 10.21 6.38
C ILE A 162 -5.31 9.62 6.79
N LEU A 163 -5.26 8.83 7.87
CA LEU A 163 -4.03 8.16 8.28
C LEU A 163 -3.46 7.29 7.18
N ARG A 164 -4.30 6.46 6.55
CA ARG A 164 -3.90 5.62 5.42
C ARG A 164 -3.30 6.43 4.28
N ALA A 165 -3.93 7.55 3.92
CA ALA A 165 -3.46 8.40 2.82
C ALA A 165 -2.11 9.07 3.13
N ILE A 166 -1.89 9.51 4.37
CA ILE A 166 -0.63 10.14 4.79
C ILE A 166 0.49 9.09 4.85
N VAL A 167 0.30 7.99 5.57
CA VAL A 167 1.32 6.93 5.74
C VAL A 167 1.62 6.20 4.43
N GLY A 168 0.61 6.04 3.56
CA GLY A 168 0.78 5.49 2.21
C GLY A 168 1.41 6.44 1.20
N SER A 169 1.64 7.71 1.57
CA SER A 169 2.19 8.72 0.66
C SER A 169 3.70 8.54 0.44
N ARG A 170 4.18 8.99 -0.73
CA ARG A 170 5.62 9.08 -0.99
C ARG A 170 6.35 9.97 0.03
N ALA A 171 5.69 11.03 0.50
CA ALA A 171 6.27 11.95 1.47
C ALA A 171 6.64 11.23 2.78
N TYR A 172 5.77 10.35 3.29
CA TYR A 172 6.05 9.54 4.48
C TYR A 172 7.16 8.51 4.22
N GLN A 173 7.18 7.92 3.04
CA GLN A 173 8.10 6.84 2.72
C GLN A 173 9.50 7.30 2.30
N SER A 174 9.70 8.61 2.07
CA SER A 174 10.98 9.21 1.69
C SER A 174 11.66 10.03 2.80
N GLN A 175 11.12 10.04 4.00
CA GLN A 175 11.69 10.73 5.16
C GLN A 175 12.98 10.11 5.68
#